data_66efdfe6809d3ef7d6deea6376e3657a
#
_entry.id   66efdfe6809d3ef7d6deea6376e3657a
#
_cell.length_a   1.000
_cell.length_b   1.000
_cell.length_c   1.000
_cell.angle_alpha   90.00
_cell.angle_beta   90.00
_cell.angle_gamma   90.00
#
_symmetry.space_group_name_H-M   'P 1'
#
loop_
_entity.id
_entity.type
_entity.pdbx_description
1 polymer ?
#
loop_
_entity_poly.entity_id
_entity_poly.type
_entity_poly.pdbx_seq_one_letter_code
_entity_poly.pdbx_strand_id
1 'polypeptide(L)'
;RGVLAEAERLLGHTLSGADTRTLFGIYDYLGLPVDVIMELMHHCADEARLKYGPGRVPRMRDIEREAYVWANREIMTFEQAEEYIRSRARLHDAVEGVKRALGIGGRPLAPSERKYIESWLDLGYGPEALALAYDRTVTNIGQLKWSYMNKIVLSWHDKGLHSPEEIEKGDAPRRTASKPKTSRSASSGAGDLERMKKIYDKVRRG
;
A
#
# COMPACT_ATOMS: atom_id res chain seq x y z
N ARG A 1 12.02 -23.34 29.37
CA ARG A 1 12.29 -21.95 29.86
C ARG A 1 10.95 -21.27 29.97
N GLY A 2 10.70 -20.53 31.07
CA GLY A 2 9.42 -19.85 31.27
C GLY A 2 9.25 -18.63 30.35
N VAL A 3 8.00 -18.23 30.09
CA VAL A 3 7.64 -17.05 29.25
C VAL A 3 8.40 -15.79 29.64
N LEU A 4 8.56 -15.55 30.95
CA LEU A 4 9.27 -14.37 31.44
C LEU A 4 10.75 -14.35 31.03
N ALA A 5 11.45 -15.48 31.13
CA ALA A 5 12.85 -15.56 30.72
C ALA A 5 13.02 -15.37 29.20
N GLU A 6 12.07 -15.85 28.40
CA GLU A 6 12.08 -15.63 26.96
C GLU A 6 11.76 -14.16 26.60
N ALA A 7 10.81 -13.55 27.33
CA ALA A 7 10.52 -12.12 27.16
C ALA A 7 11.75 -11.26 27.45
N GLU A 8 12.49 -11.51 28.55
CA GLU A 8 13.74 -10.82 28.88
C GLU A 8 14.78 -10.97 27.76
N ARG A 9 14.91 -12.16 27.20
CA ARG A 9 15.82 -12.43 26.09
C ARG A 9 15.47 -11.64 24.83
N LEU A 10 14.18 -11.58 24.47
CA LEU A 10 13.70 -10.91 23.27
C LEU A 10 13.68 -9.39 23.40
N LEU A 11 13.37 -8.88 24.60
CA LEU A 11 13.37 -7.45 24.91
C LEU A 11 14.78 -6.90 25.18
N GLY A 12 15.75 -7.77 25.48
CA GLY A 12 17.14 -7.40 25.74
C GLY A 12 17.37 -6.73 27.10
N HIS A 13 16.42 -6.82 28.04
CA HIS A 13 16.52 -6.30 29.40
C HIS A 13 15.68 -7.10 30.37
N THR A 14 15.99 -7.00 31.67
CA THR A 14 15.19 -7.57 32.75
C THR A 14 13.81 -6.91 32.80
N LEU A 15 12.75 -7.73 32.94
CA LEU A 15 11.37 -7.23 32.97
C LEU A 15 11.13 -6.32 34.17
N SER A 16 10.57 -5.16 33.93
CA SER A 16 10.05 -4.30 34.99
C SER A 16 8.74 -4.86 35.55
N GLY A 17 8.31 -4.38 36.72
CA GLY A 17 7.00 -4.73 37.25
C GLY A 17 5.82 -4.30 36.33
N ALA A 18 6.02 -3.30 35.48
CA ALA A 18 5.04 -2.90 34.45
C ALA A 18 4.99 -3.92 33.31
N ASP A 19 6.15 -4.35 32.81
CA ASP A 19 6.23 -5.36 31.74
C ASP A 19 5.61 -6.69 32.18
N THR A 20 5.90 -7.12 33.41
CA THR A 20 5.31 -8.34 33.99
C THR A 20 3.79 -8.24 34.09
N ARG A 21 3.25 -7.09 34.52
CA ARG A 21 1.79 -6.88 34.54
C ARG A 21 1.18 -6.92 33.16
N THR A 22 1.84 -6.35 32.15
CA THR A 22 1.36 -6.40 30.75
C THR A 22 1.32 -7.84 30.25
N LEU A 23 2.38 -8.63 30.46
CA LEU A 23 2.39 -10.05 30.04
C LEU A 23 1.33 -10.88 30.79
N PHE A 24 1.12 -10.60 32.08
CA PHE A 24 0.07 -11.24 32.85
C PHE A 24 -1.32 -10.86 32.32
N GLY A 25 -1.53 -9.58 31.95
CA GLY A 25 -2.76 -9.11 31.34
C GLY A 25 -3.04 -9.77 29.99
N ILE A 26 -2.01 -9.99 29.17
CA ILE A 26 -2.14 -10.73 27.88
C ILE A 26 -2.61 -12.17 28.13
N TYR A 27 -2.07 -12.82 29.14
CA TYR A 27 -2.45 -14.19 29.51
C TYR A 27 -3.85 -14.24 30.16
N ASP A 28 -4.08 -13.46 31.20
CA ASP A 28 -5.26 -13.56 32.07
C ASP A 28 -6.47 -12.80 31.50
N TYR A 29 -6.26 -11.58 31.00
CA TYR A 29 -7.35 -10.74 30.50
C TYR A 29 -7.68 -10.99 29.01
N LEU A 30 -6.67 -11.10 28.14
CA LEU A 30 -6.90 -11.40 26.72
C LEU A 30 -7.07 -12.91 26.46
N GLY A 31 -6.74 -13.77 27.44
CA GLY A 31 -6.91 -15.21 27.36
C GLY A 31 -5.98 -15.91 26.38
N LEU A 32 -4.89 -15.28 25.96
CA LEU A 32 -3.94 -15.88 25.02
C LEU A 32 -3.16 -17.00 25.70
N PRO A 33 -3.13 -18.23 25.13
CA PRO A 33 -2.33 -19.33 25.65
C PRO A 33 -0.83 -19.02 25.67
N VAL A 34 -0.08 -19.67 26.54
CA VAL A 34 1.35 -19.44 26.75
C VAL A 34 2.18 -19.66 25.47
N ASP A 35 1.89 -20.68 24.71
CA ASP A 35 2.54 -20.99 23.43
C ASP A 35 2.25 -19.90 22.37
N VAL A 36 1.03 -19.40 22.31
CA VAL A 36 0.64 -18.28 21.43
C VAL A 36 1.35 -16.99 21.86
N ILE A 37 1.47 -16.72 23.17
CA ILE A 37 2.23 -15.57 23.69
C ILE A 37 3.70 -15.67 23.27
N MET A 38 4.29 -16.86 23.30
CA MET A 38 5.67 -17.06 22.86
C MET A 38 5.83 -16.71 21.37
N GLU A 39 4.95 -17.23 20.52
CA GLU A 39 4.96 -16.90 19.07
C GLU A 39 4.71 -15.41 18.80
N LEU A 40 3.79 -14.80 19.53
CA LEU A 40 3.55 -13.35 19.47
C LEU A 40 4.82 -12.54 19.75
N MET A 41 5.57 -12.89 20.80
CA MET A 41 6.80 -12.20 21.15
C MET A 41 7.89 -12.36 20.09
N HIS A 42 8.04 -13.58 19.55
CA HIS A 42 8.96 -13.83 18.43
C HIS A 42 8.57 -13.05 17.20
N HIS A 43 7.30 -13.06 16.81
CA HIS A 43 6.77 -12.26 15.70
C HIS A 43 7.08 -10.78 15.88
N CYS A 44 6.83 -10.20 17.03
CA CYS A 44 7.14 -8.80 17.32
C CYS A 44 8.65 -8.51 17.24
N ALA A 45 9.51 -9.45 17.64
CA ALA A 45 10.96 -9.29 17.52
C ALA A 45 11.41 -9.30 16.05
N ASP A 46 10.85 -10.16 15.23
CA ASP A 46 11.15 -10.22 13.80
C ASP A 46 10.63 -8.98 13.05
N GLU A 47 9.41 -8.51 13.35
CA GLU A 47 8.87 -7.26 12.82
C GLU A 47 9.75 -6.05 13.20
N ALA A 48 10.27 -6.01 14.43
CA ALA A 48 11.17 -4.95 14.86
C ALA A 48 12.48 -4.96 14.06
N ARG A 49 13.06 -6.15 13.81
CA ARG A 49 14.28 -6.31 13.00
C ARG A 49 14.06 -5.92 11.55
N LEU A 50 12.94 -6.34 10.96
CA LEU A 50 12.58 -5.99 9.58
C LEU A 50 12.39 -4.47 9.42
N LYS A 51 11.73 -3.83 10.37
CA LYS A 51 11.37 -2.41 10.29
C LYS A 51 12.51 -1.46 10.63
N TYR A 52 13.33 -1.82 11.62
CA TYR A 52 14.32 -0.90 12.21
C TYR A 52 15.77 -1.38 12.05
N GLY A 53 15.97 -2.55 11.44
CA GLY A 53 17.28 -3.14 11.16
C GLY A 53 17.74 -4.16 12.21
N PRO A 54 18.85 -4.87 11.93
CA PRO A 54 19.39 -5.90 12.79
C PRO A 54 19.78 -5.35 14.18
N GLY A 55 19.57 -6.17 15.21
CA GLY A 55 19.84 -5.80 16.61
C GLY A 55 18.74 -4.96 17.28
N ARG A 56 17.68 -4.62 16.57
CA ARG A 56 16.52 -3.96 17.18
C ARG A 56 15.62 -4.95 17.90
N VAL A 57 15.15 -4.55 19.05
CA VAL A 57 14.24 -5.31 19.93
C VAL A 57 12.87 -4.64 19.97
N PRO A 58 11.77 -5.41 20.12
CA PRO A 58 10.44 -4.84 20.28
C PRO A 58 10.34 -4.14 21.65
N ARG A 59 9.39 -3.23 21.78
CA ARG A 59 9.00 -2.66 23.08
C ARG A 59 7.82 -3.45 23.61
N MET A 60 7.67 -3.53 24.93
CA MET A 60 6.51 -4.19 25.56
C MET A 60 5.18 -3.66 25.02
N ARG A 61 5.08 -2.34 24.79
CA ARG A 61 3.90 -1.71 24.18
C ARG A 61 3.59 -2.21 22.77
N ASP A 62 4.60 -2.61 21.99
CA ASP A 62 4.37 -3.14 20.64
C ASP A 62 3.83 -4.57 20.72
N ILE A 63 4.33 -5.37 21.68
CA ILE A 63 3.83 -6.71 22.01
C ILE A 63 2.37 -6.62 22.49
N GLU A 64 2.08 -5.71 23.44
CA GLU A 64 0.73 -5.50 23.96
C GLU A 64 -0.26 -5.16 22.84
N ARG A 65 0.10 -4.20 21.97
CA ARG A 65 -0.74 -3.81 20.84
C ARG A 65 -1.03 -4.97 19.89
N GLU A 66 -0.03 -5.78 19.57
CA GLU A 66 -0.19 -6.94 18.70
C GLU A 66 -0.98 -8.05 19.39
N ALA A 67 -0.86 -8.21 20.71
CA ALA A 67 -1.68 -9.13 21.49
C ALA A 67 -3.19 -8.80 21.36
N TYR A 68 -3.56 -7.52 21.42
CA TYR A 68 -4.94 -7.10 21.16
C TYR A 68 -5.39 -7.43 19.74
N VAL A 69 -4.51 -7.29 18.74
CA VAL A 69 -4.82 -7.68 17.35
C VAL A 69 -5.08 -9.18 17.26
N TRP A 70 -4.25 -9.99 17.91
CA TRP A 70 -4.40 -11.44 17.90
C TRP A 70 -5.65 -11.90 18.63
N ALA A 71 -5.92 -11.35 19.82
CA ALA A 71 -7.14 -11.63 20.57
C ALA A 71 -8.41 -11.26 19.78
N ASN A 72 -8.45 -10.07 19.15
CA ASN A 72 -9.59 -9.63 18.32
C ASN A 72 -9.77 -10.47 17.05
N ARG A 73 -8.74 -11.19 16.61
CA ARG A 73 -8.78 -12.10 15.46
C ARG A 73 -8.98 -13.56 15.89
N GLU A 74 -9.18 -13.79 17.19
CA GLU A 74 -9.37 -15.12 17.77
C GLU A 74 -8.20 -16.08 17.45
N ILE A 75 -6.97 -15.55 17.41
CA ILE A 75 -5.74 -16.34 17.24
C ILE A 75 -5.39 -16.94 18.61
N MET A 76 -5.92 -18.13 18.86
CA MET A 76 -5.87 -18.79 20.16
C MET A 76 -5.08 -20.10 20.13
N THR A 77 -4.56 -20.53 18.98
CA THR A 77 -3.73 -21.72 18.85
C THR A 77 -2.42 -21.42 18.16
N PHE A 78 -1.43 -22.28 18.40
CA PHE A 78 -0.12 -22.18 17.75
C PHE A 78 -0.23 -22.20 16.22
N GLU A 79 -1.07 -23.08 15.66
CA GLU A 79 -1.27 -23.22 14.23
C GLU A 79 -1.89 -21.95 13.61
N GLN A 80 -2.84 -21.32 14.33
CA GLN A 80 -3.43 -20.05 13.89
C GLN A 80 -2.39 -18.91 13.91
N ALA A 81 -1.52 -18.89 14.94
CA ALA A 81 -0.42 -17.93 15.04
C ALA A 81 0.57 -18.09 13.87
N GLU A 82 1.01 -19.32 13.59
CA GLU A 82 1.89 -19.60 12.45
C GLU A 82 1.26 -19.22 11.11
N GLU A 83 -0.02 -19.52 10.87
CA GLU A 83 -0.68 -19.13 9.62
C GLU A 83 -0.82 -17.60 9.49
N TYR A 84 -1.12 -16.91 10.59
CA TYR A 84 -1.11 -15.45 10.61
C TYR A 84 0.26 -14.87 10.25
N ILE A 85 1.33 -15.37 10.87
CA ILE A 85 2.70 -14.96 10.60
C ILE A 85 3.07 -15.22 9.13
N ARG A 86 2.75 -16.42 8.60
CA ARG A 86 2.99 -16.77 7.20
C ARG A 86 2.21 -15.86 6.23
N SER A 87 0.96 -15.55 6.55
CA SER A 87 0.15 -14.66 5.70
C SER A 87 0.72 -13.23 5.67
N ARG A 88 1.21 -12.75 6.81
CA ARG A 88 1.90 -11.45 6.92
C ARG A 88 3.20 -11.41 6.12
N ALA A 89 4.01 -12.46 6.20
CA ALA A 89 5.24 -12.58 5.42
C ALA A 89 4.94 -12.59 3.90
N ARG A 90 3.98 -13.40 3.46
CA ARG A 90 3.54 -13.42 2.04
C ARG A 90 3.07 -12.04 1.56
N LEU A 91 2.30 -11.33 2.36
CA LEU A 91 1.85 -9.97 2.03
C LEU A 91 3.03 -9.00 1.94
N HIS A 92 3.97 -9.08 2.88
CA HIS A 92 5.19 -8.26 2.86
C HIS A 92 5.98 -8.48 1.56
N ASP A 93 6.25 -9.74 1.21
CA ASP A 93 6.98 -10.10 0.00
C ASP A 93 6.26 -9.65 -1.28
N ALA A 94 4.93 -9.78 -1.32
CA ALA A 94 4.13 -9.30 -2.43
C ALA A 94 4.21 -7.77 -2.57
N VAL A 95 4.09 -7.03 -1.46
CA VAL A 95 4.24 -5.56 -1.45
C VAL A 95 5.63 -5.14 -1.92
N GLU A 96 6.70 -5.80 -1.45
CA GLU A 96 8.07 -5.51 -1.89
C GLU A 96 8.28 -5.88 -3.37
N GLY A 97 7.63 -6.93 -3.85
CA GLY A 97 7.58 -7.28 -5.28
C GLY A 97 6.97 -6.16 -6.13
N VAL A 98 5.81 -5.63 -5.70
CA VAL A 98 5.15 -4.50 -6.36
C VAL A 98 6.02 -3.24 -6.31
N LYS A 99 6.62 -2.90 -5.17
CA LYS A 99 7.54 -1.75 -5.05
C LYS A 99 8.68 -1.82 -6.06
N ARG A 100 9.28 -3.00 -6.24
CA ARG A 100 10.34 -3.22 -7.23
C ARG A 100 9.79 -3.02 -8.65
N ALA A 101 8.63 -3.58 -8.96
CA ALA A 101 7.99 -3.46 -10.27
C ALA A 101 7.63 -2.01 -10.62
N LEU A 102 7.25 -1.19 -9.63
CA LEU A 102 6.96 0.24 -9.80
C LEU A 102 8.21 1.14 -9.72
N GLY A 103 9.41 0.59 -9.53
CA GLY A 103 10.64 1.37 -9.41
C GLY A 103 10.75 2.24 -8.14
N ILE A 104 9.94 1.97 -7.10
CA ILE A 104 9.90 2.74 -5.85
C ILE A 104 10.53 2.00 -4.67
N GLY A 105 11.33 0.94 -4.93
CA GLY A 105 11.93 0.07 -3.91
C GLY A 105 12.89 0.77 -2.93
N GLY A 106 13.46 1.91 -3.30
CA GLY A 106 14.48 2.60 -2.50
C GLY A 106 13.95 3.42 -1.30
N ARG A 107 12.62 3.46 -1.05
CA ARG A 107 12.02 4.24 0.03
C ARG A 107 10.87 3.50 0.74
N PRO A 108 10.55 3.86 1.98
CA PRO A 108 9.32 3.37 2.61
C PRO A 108 8.09 3.91 1.89
N LEU A 109 7.03 3.10 1.88
CA LEU A 109 5.72 3.52 1.36
C LEU A 109 5.02 4.47 2.33
N ALA A 110 4.39 5.51 1.80
CA ALA A 110 3.42 6.27 2.56
C ALA A 110 2.18 5.38 2.90
N PRO A 111 1.46 5.65 4.00
CA PRO A 111 0.29 4.85 4.37
C PRO A 111 -0.79 4.75 3.28
N SER A 112 -0.99 5.82 2.50
CA SER A 112 -1.92 5.84 1.37
C SER A 112 -1.44 4.99 0.19
N GLU A 113 -0.13 4.97 -0.09
CA GLU A 113 0.47 4.15 -1.14
C GLU A 113 0.34 2.66 -0.81
N ARG A 114 0.65 2.30 0.46
CA ARG A 114 0.48 0.95 0.97
C ARG A 114 -0.96 0.46 0.80
N LYS A 115 -1.97 1.28 1.15
CA LYS A 115 -3.38 0.93 0.97
C LYS A 115 -3.75 0.63 -0.48
N TYR A 116 -3.22 1.38 -1.45
CA TYR A 116 -3.44 1.09 -2.86
C TYR A 116 -2.85 -0.27 -3.24
N ILE A 117 -1.59 -0.52 -2.89
CA ILE A 117 -0.92 -1.78 -3.22
C ILE A 117 -1.67 -2.97 -2.58
N GLU A 118 -1.98 -2.90 -1.29
CA GLU A 118 -2.71 -3.95 -0.58
C GLU A 118 -4.08 -4.22 -1.24
N SER A 119 -4.83 -3.17 -1.58
CA SER A 119 -6.13 -3.33 -2.26
C SER A 119 -6.01 -3.99 -3.64
N TRP A 120 -4.94 -3.73 -4.39
CA TRP A 120 -4.71 -4.36 -5.69
C TRP A 120 -4.28 -5.82 -5.55
N LEU A 121 -3.48 -6.14 -4.53
CA LEU A 121 -3.14 -7.53 -4.19
C LEU A 121 -4.37 -8.32 -3.76
N ASP A 122 -5.27 -7.71 -2.97
CA ASP A 122 -6.56 -8.31 -2.56
C ASP A 122 -7.48 -8.59 -3.77
N LEU A 123 -7.41 -7.76 -4.81
CA LEU A 123 -8.10 -7.99 -6.09
C LEU A 123 -7.41 -9.05 -6.97
N GLY A 124 -6.30 -9.63 -6.53
CA GLY A 124 -5.57 -10.69 -7.24
C GLY A 124 -4.53 -10.20 -8.25
N TYR A 125 -4.17 -8.91 -8.24
CA TYR A 125 -3.15 -8.38 -9.16
C TYR A 125 -1.74 -8.59 -8.61
N GLY A 126 -0.91 -9.33 -9.35
CA GLY A 126 0.51 -9.50 -9.05
C GLY A 126 1.39 -8.34 -9.53
N PRO A 127 2.69 -8.36 -9.15
CA PRO A 127 3.66 -7.33 -9.54
C PRO A 127 3.74 -7.07 -11.06
N GLU A 128 3.61 -8.12 -11.87
CA GLU A 128 3.71 -8.04 -13.34
C GLU A 128 2.53 -7.27 -13.95
N ALA A 129 1.31 -7.59 -13.53
CA ALA A 129 0.12 -6.84 -13.96
C ALA A 129 0.16 -5.38 -13.49
N LEU A 130 0.64 -5.13 -12.28
CA LEU A 130 0.78 -3.78 -11.75
C LEU A 130 1.90 -2.99 -12.44
N ALA A 131 2.94 -3.64 -12.95
CA ALA A 131 3.93 -3.00 -13.82
C ALA A 131 3.30 -2.48 -15.13
N LEU A 132 2.36 -3.24 -15.72
CA LEU A 132 1.60 -2.77 -16.90
C LEU A 132 0.72 -1.56 -16.58
N ALA A 133 0.06 -1.57 -15.39
CA ALA A 133 -0.74 -0.42 -14.95
C ALA A 133 0.13 0.83 -14.74
N TYR A 134 1.33 0.64 -14.18
CA TYR A 134 2.31 1.70 -14.01
C TYR A 134 2.78 2.26 -15.36
N ASP A 135 3.19 1.40 -16.29
CA ASP A 135 3.62 1.81 -17.63
C ASP A 135 2.54 2.63 -18.33
N ARG A 136 1.28 2.18 -18.32
CA ARG A 136 0.16 2.93 -18.88
C ARG A 136 -0.08 4.26 -18.17
N THR A 137 0.10 4.30 -16.85
CA THR A 137 -0.05 5.53 -16.08
C THR A 137 1.01 6.54 -16.48
N VAL A 138 2.28 6.14 -16.53
CA VAL A 138 3.40 7.01 -16.87
C VAL A 138 3.32 7.45 -18.34
N THR A 139 2.98 6.55 -19.25
CA THR A 139 2.80 6.88 -20.68
C THR A 139 1.70 7.93 -20.90
N ASN A 140 0.60 7.88 -20.13
CA ASN A 140 -0.52 8.80 -20.32
C ASN A 140 -0.37 10.13 -19.57
N ILE A 141 0.31 10.12 -18.41
CA ILE A 141 0.37 11.28 -17.48
C ILE A 141 1.79 11.80 -17.32
N GLY A 142 2.82 11.05 -17.71
CA GLY A 142 4.23 11.42 -17.56
C GLY A 142 4.83 11.13 -16.20
N GLN A 143 4.03 10.67 -15.23
CA GLN A 143 4.47 10.35 -13.87
C GLN A 143 3.54 9.35 -13.19
N LEU A 144 4.01 8.70 -12.10
CA LEU A 144 3.15 7.87 -11.25
C LEU A 144 2.09 8.72 -10.56
N LYS A 145 0.82 8.42 -10.82
CA LYS A 145 -0.34 9.00 -10.14
C LYS A 145 -1.23 7.87 -9.61
N TRP A 146 -1.19 7.64 -8.32
CA TRP A 146 -1.86 6.53 -7.64
C TRP A 146 -3.36 6.43 -7.95
N SER A 147 -4.08 7.55 -7.89
CA SER A 147 -5.52 7.58 -8.18
C SER A 147 -5.85 7.27 -9.64
N TYR A 148 -4.95 7.58 -10.58
CA TYR A 148 -5.12 7.23 -11.98
C TYR A 148 -4.81 5.76 -12.24
N MET A 149 -3.70 5.26 -11.68
CA MET A 149 -3.35 3.84 -11.74
C MET A 149 -4.45 2.97 -11.13
N ASN A 150 -5.04 3.40 -10.00
CA ASN A 150 -6.17 2.70 -9.39
C ASN A 150 -7.38 2.59 -10.33
N LYS A 151 -7.69 3.63 -11.10
CA LYS A 151 -8.78 3.58 -12.09
C LYS A 151 -8.50 2.56 -13.20
N ILE A 152 -7.24 2.42 -13.62
CA ILE A 152 -6.84 1.40 -14.60
C ILE A 152 -7.08 0.01 -14.01
N VAL A 153 -6.54 -0.26 -12.81
CA VAL A 153 -6.67 -1.56 -12.14
C VAL A 153 -8.14 -1.93 -11.92
N LEU A 154 -8.96 -1.01 -11.41
CA LEU A 154 -10.40 -1.25 -11.22
C LEU A 154 -11.11 -1.50 -12.55
N SER A 155 -10.77 -0.77 -13.62
CA SER A 155 -11.33 -1.02 -14.95
C SER A 155 -10.98 -2.41 -15.49
N TRP A 156 -9.79 -2.93 -15.18
CA TRP A 156 -9.43 -4.30 -15.53
C TRP A 156 -10.20 -5.33 -14.71
N HIS A 157 -10.36 -5.05 -13.41
CA HIS A 157 -11.15 -5.91 -12.52
C HIS A 157 -12.61 -6.03 -13.01
N ASP A 158 -13.23 -4.90 -13.35
CA ASP A 158 -14.59 -4.86 -13.90
C ASP A 158 -14.74 -5.65 -15.23
N LYS A 159 -13.65 -5.76 -16.00
CA LYS A 159 -13.58 -6.54 -17.25
C LYS A 159 -13.15 -8.00 -17.03
N GLY A 160 -12.83 -8.41 -15.81
CA GLY A 160 -12.32 -9.74 -15.47
C GLY A 160 -10.91 -10.03 -15.99
N LEU A 161 -10.09 -9.00 -16.21
CA LEU A 161 -8.71 -9.11 -16.69
C LEU A 161 -7.75 -9.08 -15.51
N HIS A 162 -7.16 -10.22 -15.14
CA HIS A 162 -6.29 -10.32 -13.99
C HIS A 162 -4.84 -10.68 -14.33
N SER A 163 -4.62 -11.48 -15.36
CA SER A 163 -3.28 -11.85 -15.79
C SER A 163 -2.71 -10.84 -16.81
N PRO A 164 -1.37 -10.70 -16.88
CA PRO A 164 -0.74 -9.85 -17.89
C PRO A 164 -1.18 -10.15 -19.32
N GLU A 165 -1.34 -11.43 -19.67
CA GLU A 165 -1.74 -11.88 -20.99
C GLU A 165 -3.18 -11.49 -21.32
N GLU A 166 -4.09 -11.57 -20.33
CA GLU A 166 -5.48 -11.12 -20.49
C GLU A 166 -5.56 -9.60 -20.64
N ILE A 167 -4.75 -8.87 -19.87
CA ILE A 167 -4.67 -7.40 -19.92
C ILE A 167 -4.15 -6.94 -21.28
N GLU A 168 -3.12 -7.56 -21.81
CA GLU A 168 -2.58 -7.22 -23.13
C GLU A 168 -3.55 -7.49 -24.27
N LYS A 169 -4.31 -8.59 -24.18
CA LYS A 169 -5.33 -8.94 -25.18
C LYS A 169 -6.62 -8.14 -25.05
N GLY A 170 -7.09 -7.96 -23.80
CA GLY A 170 -8.41 -7.37 -23.53
C GLY A 170 -8.42 -5.85 -23.40
N ASP A 171 -7.26 -5.25 -23.08
CA ASP A 171 -7.10 -3.82 -22.93
C ASP A 171 -5.88 -3.32 -23.71
N ALA A 172 -5.73 -3.80 -24.95
CA ALA A 172 -4.70 -3.30 -25.85
C ALA A 172 -4.73 -1.76 -25.83
N PRO A 173 -3.58 -1.08 -25.68
CA PRO A 173 -3.56 0.37 -25.69
C PRO A 173 -4.25 0.82 -26.98
N ARG A 174 -5.39 1.51 -26.85
CA ARG A 174 -5.95 2.22 -27.99
C ARG A 174 -4.79 3.07 -28.46
N ARG A 175 -4.20 2.68 -29.62
CA ARG A 175 -3.38 3.62 -30.38
C ARG A 175 -4.25 4.85 -30.49
N THR A 176 -4.01 5.83 -29.65
CA THR A 176 -4.54 7.16 -29.85
C THR A 176 -3.96 7.54 -31.21
N ALA A 177 -4.75 7.28 -32.25
CA ALA A 177 -4.56 8.04 -33.46
C ALA A 177 -4.53 9.47 -32.93
N SER A 178 -3.36 10.05 -32.88
CA SER A 178 -3.18 11.45 -32.62
C SER A 178 -4.14 12.13 -33.59
N LYS A 179 -5.30 12.59 -33.08
CA LYS A 179 -6.04 13.61 -33.81
C LYS A 179 -4.97 14.66 -34.05
N PRO A 180 -4.66 14.96 -35.31
CA PRO A 180 -3.76 16.08 -35.58
C PRO A 180 -4.40 17.24 -34.80
N LYS A 181 -3.67 17.83 -33.89
CA LYS A 181 -3.97 19.17 -33.40
C LYS A 181 -3.99 19.99 -34.67
N THR A 182 -5.20 20.22 -35.19
CA THR A 182 -5.38 21.28 -36.19
C THR A 182 -4.80 22.50 -35.48
N SER A 183 -3.65 22.87 -35.95
CA SER A 183 -3.06 24.17 -35.65
C SER A 183 -4.17 25.17 -35.94
N ARG A 184 -4.82 25.68 -34.89
CA ARG A 184 -5.59 26.89 -35.02
C ARG A 184 -4.55 27.94 -35.41
N SER A 185 -4.52 28.16 -36.71
CA SER A 185 -3.79 29.24 -37.32
C SER A 185 -4.08 30.52 -36.53
N ALA A 186 -3.02 31.22 -36.20
CA ALA A 186 -3.05 32.57 -35.68
C ALA A 186 -3.68 33.52 -36.72
N SER A 187 -5.01 33.60 -36.70
CA SER A 187 -5.77 34.56 -37.54
C SER A 187 -7.07 35.01 -36.85
N SER A 188 -7.09 35.15 -35.52
CA SER A 188 -8.24 35.71 -34.84
C SER A 188 -8.00 37.10 -34.19
N GLY A 189 -6.77 37.62 -34.25
CA GLY A 189 -6.49 38.96 -33.69
C GLY A 189 -7.10 40.12 -34.46
N ALA A 190 -7.32 40.02 -35.77
CA ALA A 190 -7.91 41.09 -36.59
C ALA A 190 -9.45 41.18 -36.40
N GLY A 191 -10.13 40.03 -36.27
CA GLY A 191 -11.59 40.00 -36.09
C GLY A 191 -12.09 40.49 -34.72
N ASP A 192 -11.29 40.28 -33.68
CA ASP A 192 -11.61 40.73 -32.32
C ASP A 192 -11.38 42.24 -32.14
N LEU A 193 -10.37 42.81 -32.80
CA LEU A 193 -10.13 44.27 -32.83
C LEU A 193 -11.24 44.99 -33.57
N GLU A 194 -11.77 44.46 -34.65
CA GLU A 194 -12.87 45.04 -35.40
C GLU A 194 -14.21 44.93 -34.63
N ARG A 195 -14.46 43.86 -33.89
CA ARG A 195 -15.60 43.76 -32.97
C ARG A 195 -15.52 44.75 -31.81
N MET A 196 -14.35 44.92 -31.20
CA MET A 196 -14.15 45.90 -30.13
C MET A 196 -14.35 47.33 -30.65
N LYS A 197 -13.88 47.65 -31.88
CA LYS A 197 -14.09 48.97 -32.49
C LYS A 197 -15.55 49.25 -32.74
N LYS A 198 -16.35 48.30 -33.23
CA LYS A 198 -17.80 48.45 -33.41
C LYS A 198 -18.56 48.65 -32.09
N ILE A 199 -18.13 48.01 -31.02
CA ILE A 199 -18.74 48.21 -29.70
C ILE A 199 -18.40 49.60 -29.15
N TYR A 200 -17.18 50.06 -29.33
CA TYR A 200 -16.72 51.39 -28.90
C TYR A 200 -17.43 52.52 -29.63
N ASP A 201 -17.64 52.40 -30.94
CA ASP A 201 -18.35 53.35 -31.76
C ASP A 201 -19.87 53.41 -31.45
N LYS A 202 -20.45 52.30 -31.02
CA LYS A 202 -21.86 52.22 -30.61
C LYS A 202 -22.13 52.91 -29.26
N VAL A 203 -21.18 52.78 -28.29
CA VAL A 203 -21.26 53.39 -26.97
C VAL A 203 -21.03 54.94 -27.05
N ARG A 204 -20.28 55.42 -28.06
CA ARG A 204 -19.97 56.84 -28.21
C ARG A 204 -21.06 57.64 -28.94
N ARG A 205 -22.03 56.98 -29.57
CA ARG A 205 -23.12 57.63 -30.34
C ARG A 205 -24.52 57.52 -29.64
N GLY A 206 -24.55 57.01 -28.45
CA GLY A 206 -25.72 56.98 -27.55
C GLY A 206 -25.48 57.88 -26.36
#